data_c26a7abdbd4a765d9b0d0a8539231942
#
_entry.id   c26a7abdbd4a765d9b0d0a8539231942
#
_cell.length_a   1.000
_cell.length_b   1.000
_cell.length_c   1.000
_cell.angle_alpha   90.00
_cell.angle_beta   90.00
_cell.angle_gamma   90.00
#
_symmetry.space_group_name_H-M   'P 1'
#
loop_
_entity.id
_entity.type
_entity.pdbx_description
1 polymer ?
#
loop_
_entity_poly.entity_id
_entity_poly.type
_entity_poly.pdbx_seq_one_letter_code
_entity_poly.pdbx_strand_id
1 'polypeptide(L)'
;MLKSLKVRDYMNREPVTFSPETDLFKAVDLLLAHRISGASVIDAQGYLVGVLSESDCLRAILGGSYFEEVGGTVASFMSEVVETIDADANILKAAEHFVERNRRRLPVMEQGRLVGQISRRDLLVALKSFNDHGVPKTG
;
A
#
# COMPACT_ATOMS: atom_id res chain seq x y z
N MET A 1 -7.73 18.70 -16.54
CA MET A 1 -7.97 17.35 -17.08
C MET A 1 -7.48 16.30 -16.09
N LEU A 2 -8.12 15.15 -16.09
CA LEU A 2 -7.73 14.06 -15.19
C LEU A 2 -6.26 13.67 -15.35
N LYS A 3 -5.71 13.75 -16.55
CA LYS A 3 -4.30 13.46 -16.81
C LYS A 3 -3.32 14.39 -16.10
N SER A 4 -3.76 15.56 -15.67
CA SER A 4 -2.90 16.49 -14.94
C SER A 4 -2.90 16.26 -13.45
N LEU A 5 -3.81 15.41 -12.94
CA LEU A 5 -3.86 15.05 -11.53
C LEU A 5 -2.85 13.93 -11.26
N LYS A 6 -1.97 14.18 -10.33
CA LYS A 6 -0.88 13.24 -10.03
C LYS A 6 -1.15 12.45 -8.77
N VAL A 7 -0.63 11.22 -8.75
CA VAL A 7 -0.70 10.32 -7.61
C VAL A 7 -0.21 11.02 -6.34
N ARG A 8 0.89 11.77 -6.42
CA ARG A 8 1.46 12.45 -5.24
C ARG A 8 0.50 13.41 -4.55
N ASP A 9 -0.46 13.95 -5.29
CA ASP A 9 -1.40 14.93 -4.73
C ASP A 9 -2.55 14.29 -3.96
N TYR A 10 -2.77 12.99 -4.13
CA TYR A 10 -3.89 12.27 -3.52
C TYR A 10 -3.48 11.09 -2.66
N MET A 11 -2.22 10.69 -2.68
CA MET A 11 -1.73 9.56 -1.90
C MET A 11 -1.72 9.86 -0.41
N ASN A 12 -1.77 8.81 0.40
CA ASN A 12 -1.47 8.90 1.81
C ASN A 12 0.06 8.96 1.97
N ARG A 13 0.57 10.03 2.56
CA ARG A 13 2.01 10.25 2.73
C ARG A 13 2.60 9.56 3.95
N GLU A 14 1.73 9.07 4.83
CA GLU A 14 2.16 8.42 6.07
C GLU A 14 1.46 7.06 6.25
N PRO A 15 1.63 6.13 5.28
CA PRO A 15 1.03 4.82 5.44
C PRO A 15 1.73 4.06 6.55
N VAL A 16 1.02 3.12 7.17
CA VAL A 16 1.64 2.20 8.11
C VAL A 16 2.64 1.35 7.33
N THR A 17 3.85 1.25 7.86
CA THR A 17 4.91 0.41 7.28
C THR A 17 5.54 -0.44 8.37
N PHE A 18 6.18 -1.52 7.96
CA PHE A 18 6.93 -2.39 8.87
C PHE A 18 8.40 -2.40 8.46
N SER A 19 9.28 -2.67 9.42
CA SER A 19 10.64 -3.02 9.10
C SER A 19 10.75 -4.54 8.96
N PRO A 20 11.74 -5.05 8.21
CA PRO A 20 11.93 -6.50 8.10
C PRO A 20 12.14 -7.20 9.44
N GLU A 21 12.72 -6.49 10.41
CA GLU A 21 13.03 -7.03 11.74
C GLU A 21 11.86 -6.96 12.72
N THR A 22 10.75 -6.33 12.35
CA THR A 22 9.59 -6.24 13.24
C THR A 22 9.08 -7.62 13.59
N ASP A 23 8.80 -7.83 14.87
CA ASP A 23 8.19 -9.07 15.34
C ASP A 23 6.82 -9.28 14.68
N LEU A 24 6.54 -10.50 14.23
CA LEU A 24 5.31 -10.81 13.53
C LEU A 24 4.06 -10.45 14.33
N PHE A 25 4.04 -10.77 15.63
CA PHE A 25 2.86 -10.47 16.46
C PHE A 25 2.66 -8.98 16.64
N LYS A 26 3.74 -8.21 16.72
CA LYS A 26 3.65 -6.77 16.77
C LYS A 26 3.06 -6.21 15.46
N ALA A 27 3.47 -6.76 14.33
CA ALA A 27 2.90 -6.38 13.04
C ALA A 27 1.41 -6.70 12.98
N VAL A 28 1.00 -7.87 13.46
CA VAL A 28 -0.42 -8.24 13.54
C VAL A 28 -1.20 -7.25 14.39
N ASP A 29 -0.66 -6.86 15.55
CA ASP A 29 -1.30 -5.86 16.40
C ASP A 29 -1.53 -4.55 15.66
N LEU A 30 -0.55 -4.12 14.87
CA LEU A 30 -0.66 -2.88 14.09
C LEU A 30 -1.68 -3.00 12.96
N LEU A 31 -1.73 -4.14 12.27
CA LEU A 31 -2.75 -4.38 11.25
C LEU A 31 -4.15 -4.27 11.84
N LEU A 32 -4.35 -4.88 13.01
CA LEU A 32 -5.64 -4.86 13.70
C LEU A 32 -5.97 -3.46 14.20
N ALA A 33 -5.02 -2.77 14.83
CA ALA A 33 -5.23 -1.44 15.38
C ALA A 33 -5.60 -0.42 14.31
N HIS A 34 -4.97 -0.52 13.14
CA HIS A 34 -5.23 0.40 12.02
C HIS A 34 -6.32 -0.08 11.07
N ARG A 35 -6.88 -1.28 11.30
CA ARG A 35 -7.93 -1.87 10.46
C ARG A 35 -7.52 -1.96 9.00
N ILE A 36 -6.30 -2.42 8.77
CA ILE A 36 -5.74 -2.59 7.42
C ILE A 36 -5.42 -4.06 7.17
N SER A 37 -5.49 -4.47 5.91
CA SER A 37 -5.27 -5.85 5.51
C SER A 37 -3.83 -6.16 5.11
N GLY A 38 -2.98 -5.16 5.10
CA GLY A 38 -1.57 -5.32 4.77
C GLY A 38 -0.84 -3.99 4.76
N ALA A 39 0.47 -4.06 4.75
CA ALA A 39 1.32 -2.88 4.74
C ALA A 39 2.64 -3.16 4.06
N SER A 40 3.25 -2.12 3.53
CA SER A 40 4.57 -2.19 2.90
C SER A 40 5.64 -2.41 3.96
N VAL A 41 6.67 -3.14 3.57
CA VAL A 41 7.86 -3.39 4.40
C VAL A 41 9.01 -2.62 3.80
N ILE A 42 9.63 -1.76 4.58
CA ILE A 42 10.74 -0.93 4.12
C ILE A 42 11.97 -1.17 4.99
N ASP A 43 13.15 -1.07 4.37
CA ASP A 43 14.40 -1.17 5.10
C ASP A 43 14.79 0.16 5.77
N ALA A 44 15.93 0.18 6.44
CA ALA A 44 16.39 1.35 7.18
C ALA A 44 16.63 2.58 6.28
N GLN A 45 16.84 2.37 4.99
CA GLN A 45 17.05 3.45 4.02
C GLN A 45 15.75 3.89 3.32
N GLY A 46 14.63 3.25 3.64
CA GLY A 46 13.34 3.58 3.04
C GLY A 46 13.03 2.84 1.75
N TYR A 47 13.85 1.87 1.35
CA TYR A 47 13.59 1.07 0.17
C TYR A 47 12.52 0.02 0.46
N LEU A 48 11.62 -0.16 -0.50
CA LEU A 48 10.55 -1.15 -0.40
C LEU A 48 11.12 -2.54 -0.62
N VAL A 49 11.00 -3.42 0.39
CA VAL A 49 11.57 -4.78 0.34
C VAL A 49 10.52 -5.88 0.36
N GLY A 50 9.26 -5.54 0.62
CA GLY A 50 8.20 -6.53 0.63
C GLY A 50 6.87 -5.94 1.04
N VAL A 51 5.90 -6.82 1.21
CA VAL A 51 4.58 -6.50 1.74
C VAL A 51 4.15 -7.60 2.69
N LEU A 52 3.55 -7.22 3.81
CA LEU A 52 2.97 -8.17 4.75
C LEU A 52 1.46 -8.02 4.72
N SER A 53 0.76 -9.10 4.41
CA SER A 53 -0.69 -9.13 4.32
C SER A 53 -1.30 -10.05 5.40
N GLU A 54 -2.61 -9.94 5.58
CA GLU A 54 -3.36 -10.87 6.42
C GLU A 54 -3.10 -12.32 5.99
N SER A 55 -3.07 -12.58 4.68
CA SER A 55 -2.80 -13.91 4.15
C SER A 55 -1.43 -14.43 4.55
N ASP A 56 -0.41 -13.56 4.56
CA ASP A 56 0.93 -13.94 4.99
C ASP A 56 0.92 -14.36 6.47
N CYS A 57 0.20 -13.61 7.30
CA CYS A 57 0.08 -13.91 8.72
C CYS A 57 -0.67 -15.24 8.96
N LEU A 58 -1.72 -15.49 8.19
CA LEU A 58 -2.47 -16.75 8.29
C LEU A 58 -1.60 -17.94 7.87
N ARG A 59 -0.78 -17.80 6.83
CA ARG A 59 0.15 -18.84 6.45
C ARG A 59 1.18 -19.12 7.55
N ALA A 60 1.63 -18.08 8.25
CA ALA A 60 2.54 -18.22 9.37
C ALA A 60 1.92 -19.07 10.49
N ILE A 61 0.63 -18.83 10.78
CA ILE A 61 -0.10 -19.60 11.80
C ILE A 61 -0.18 -21.07 11.40
N LEU A 62 -0.51 -21.35 10.14
CA LEU A 62 -0.59 -22.73 9.66
C LEU A 62 0.75 -23.45 9.75
N GLY A 63 1.83 -22.79 9.36
CA GLY A 63 3.18 -23.34 9.48
C GLY A 63 3.59 -23.57 10.93
N GLY A 64 3.29 -22.60 11.80
CA GLY A 64 3.61 -22.67 13.22
C GLY A 64 2.86 -23.74 13.96
N SER A 65 1.57 -23.97 13.62
CA SER A 65 0.77 -25.00 14.30
C SER A 65 1.32 -26.39 14.09
N TYR A 66 1.99 -26.64 12.98
CA TYR A 66 2.63 -27.92 12.70
C TYR A 66 3.76 -28.21 13.66
N PHE A 67 4.46 -27.19 14.12
CA PHE A 67 5.63 -27.31 14.98
C PHE A 67 5.36 -26.80 16.39
N GLU A 68 4.09 -26.54 16.71
CA GLU A 68 3.68 -25.98 17.99
C GLU A 68 4.39 -24.66 18.31
N GLU A 69 4.81 -23.96 17.26
CA GLU A 69 5.56 -22.72 17.40
C GLU A 69 5.14 -21.73 16.33
N VAL A 70 4.78 -20.53 16.78
CA VAL A 70 4.51 -19.40 15.88
C VAL A 70 5.37 -18.25 16.37
N GLY A 71 6.15 -17.70 15.45
CA GLY A 71 7.00 -16.57 15.79
C GLY A 71 7.96 -16.27 14.66
N GLY A 72 8.70 -15.19 14.82
CA GLY A 72 9.66 -14.73 13.84
C GLY A 72 9.43 -13.29 13.46
N THR A 73 10.11 -12.86 12.42
CA THR A 73 10.09 -11.49 11.96
C THR A 73 9.22 -11.33 10.71
N VAL A 74 8.85 -10.11 10.41
CA VAL A 74 8.14 -9.76 9.18
C VAL A 74 8.90 -10.29 7.95
N ALA A 75 10.22 -10.19 7.94
CA ALA A 75 11.05 -10.66 6.83
C ALA A 75 10.83 -12.15 6.52
N SER A 76 10.55 -12.96 7.55
CA SER A 76 10.34 -14.39 7.36
C SER A 76 9.03 -14.75 6.69
N PHE A 77 8.05 -13.84 6.71
CA PHE A 77 6.67 -14.12 6.25
C PHE A 77 6.19 -13.19 5.16
N MET A 78 6.86 -12.08 4.92
CA MET A 78 6.46 -11.12 3.89
C MET A 78 6.52 -11.72 2.49
N SER A 79 5.72 -11.17 1.59
CA SER A 79 5.70 -11.52 0.18
C SER A 79 6.41 -10.46 -0.63
N GLU A 80 6.80 -10.81 -1.87
CA GLU A 80 7.36 -9.86 -2.81
C GLU A 80 6.32 -8.81 -3.21
N VAL A 81 6.81 -7.60 -3.49
CA VAL A 81 5.97 -6.54 -4.04
C VAL A 81 5.84 -6.78 -5.54
N VAL A 82 4.61 -6.93 -6.01
CA VAL A 82 4.34 -7.22 -7.43
C VAL A 82 4.14 -5.94 -8.22
N GLU A 83 3.55 -4.92 -7.61
CA GLU A 83 3.18 -3.70 -8.29
C GLU A 83 3.39 -2.47 -7.44
N THR A 84 3.94 -1.43 -8.05
CA THR A 84 4.09 -0.10 -7.46
C THR A 84 3.69 0.94 -8.50
N ILE A 85 3.57 2.19 -8.08
CA ILE A 85 3.32 3.29 -9.00
C ILE A 85 4.22 4.47 -8.64
N ASP A 86 4.66 5.21 -9.63
CA ASP A 86 5.47 6.39 -9.41
C ASP A 86 4.62 7.55 -8.89
N ALA A 87 5.20 8.36 -8.00
CA ALA A 87 4.52 9.52 -7.42
C ALA A 87 4.08 10.54 -8.47
N ASP A 88 4.81 10.64 -9.57
CA ASP A 88 4.49 11.57 -10.66
C ASP A 88 3.57 10.97 -11.72
N ALA A 89 3.17 9.72 -11.58
CA ALA A 89 2.19 9.13 -12.47
C ALA A 89 0.85 9.86 -12.34
N ASN A 90 0.08 9.92 -13.42
CA ASN A 90 -1.25 10.50 -13.35
C ASN A 90 -2.25 9.48 -12.77
N ILE A 91 -3.40 9.99 -12.30
CA ILE A 91 -4.38 9.13 -11.64
C ILE A 91 -5.07 8.14 -12.58
N LEU A 92 -5.07 8.40 -13.88
CA LEU A 92 -5.62 7.44 -14.84
C LEU A 92 -4.80 6.17 -14.88
N LYS A 93 -3.47 6.31 -14.78
CA LYS A 93 -2.59 5.15 -14.72
C LYS A 93 -2.85 4.33 -13.46
N ALA A 94 -3.05 5.00 -12.33
CA ALA A 94 -3.41 4.31 -11.09
C ALA A 94 -4.75 3.57 -11.23
N ALA A 95 -5.74 4.22 -11.85
CA ALA A 95 -7.04 3.61 -12.09
C ALA A 95 -6.92 2.33 -12.93
N GLU A 96 -6.07 2.32 -13.95
CA GLU A 96 -5.83 1.14 -14.77
C GLU A 96 -5.34 -0.04 -13.92
N HIS A 97 -4.40 0.20 -13.01
CA HIS A 97 -3.91 -0.84 -12.09
C HIS A 97 -5.03 -1.40 -11.23
N PHE A 98 -5.88 -0.54 -10.68
CA PHE A 98 -6.94 -0.99 -9.80
C PHE A 98 -8.02 -1.77 -10.53
N VAL A 99 -8.41 -1.32 -11.72
CA VAL A 99 -9.47 -1.96 -12.50
C VAL A 99 -8.97 -3.24 -13.17
N GLU A 100 -7.84 -3.18 -13.87
CA GLU A 100 -7.35 -4.28 -14.68
C GLU A 100 -6.70 -5.39 -13.84
N ARG A 101 -6.10 -5.05 -12.71
CA ARG A 101 -5.37 -5.99 -11.87
C ARG A 101 -6.00 -6.25 -10.52
N ASN A 102 -7.19 -5.69 -10.31
CA ASN A 102 -7.96 -5.90 -9.10
C ASN A 102 -7.19 -5.59 -7.81
N ARG A 103 -6.40 -4.52 -7.83
CA ARG A 103 -5.67 -4.07 -6.65
C ARG A 103 -6.56 -3.18 -5.79
N ARG A 104 -6.26 -3.10 -4.49
CA ARG A 104 -6.96 -2.23 -3.55
C ARG A 104 -6.14 -1.02 -3.19
N ARG A 105 -4.83 -1.15 -3.24
CA ARG A 105 -3.87 -0.11 -2.91
C ARG A 105 -2.55 -0.42 -3.61
N LEU A 106 -1.78 0.62 -3.82
CA LEU A 106 -0.46 0.51 -4.44
C LEU A 106 0.55 1.31 -3.63
N PRO A 107 1.73 0.75 -3.37
CA PRO A 107 2.84 1.54 -2.87
C PRO A 107 3.24 2.59 -3.90
N VAL A 108 3.49 3.81 -3.43
CA VAL A 108 3.91 4.92 -4.28
C VAL A 108 5.39 5.15 -4.07
N MET A 109 6.13 5.15 -5.17
CA MET A 109 7.59 5.19 -5.16
C MET A 109 8.12 6.48 -5.78
N GLU A 110 9.29 6.90 -5.31
CA GLU A 110 10.05 7.98 -5.90
C GLU A 110 11.53 7.68 -5.69
N GLN A 111 12.27 7.56 -6.78
CA GLN A 111 13.71 7.27 -6.74
C GLN A 111 14.04 6.02 -5.88
N GLY A 112 13.24 4.98 -6.03
CA GLY A 112 13.46 3.72 -5.33
C GLY A 112 12.94 3.67 -3.89
N ARG A 113 12.48 4.79 -3.34
CA ARG A 113 11.97 4.87 -1.98
C ARG A 113 10.47 4.95 -1.94
N LEU A 114 9.90 4.38 -0.89
CA LEU A 114 8.47 4.49 -0.62
C LEU A 114 8.17 5.91 -0.12
N VAL A 115 7.29 6.61 -0.81
CA VAL A 115 6.88 7.97 -0.42
C VAL A 115 5.40 8.06 -0.02
N GLY A 116 4.65 7.00 -0.24
CA GLY A 116 3.24 6.99 0.12
C GLY A 116 2.54 5.72 -0.33
N GLN A 117 1.23 5.78 -0.26
CA GLN A 117 0.35 4.70 -0.70
C GLN A 117 -0.90 5.32 -1.30
N ILE A 118 -1.38 4.76 -2.39
CA ILE A 118 -2.63 5.23 -2.98
C ILE A 118 -3.64 4.08 -3.02
N SER A 119 -4.89 4.40 -2.68
CA SER A 119 -5.99 3.44 -2.64
C SER A 119 -7.06 3.79 -3.66
N ARG A 120 -8.00 2.87 -3.87
CA ARG A 120 -9.19 3.14 -4.69
C ARG A 120 -9.94 4.36 -4.19
N ARG A 121 -10.05 4.50 -2.86
CA ARG A 121 -10.74 5.62 -2.24
C ARG A 121 -10.06 6.94 -2.56
N ASP A 122 -8.74 6.98 -2.57
CA ASP A 122 -7.99 8.18 -2.93
C ASP A 122 -8.31 8.63 -4.36
N LEU A 123 -8.48 7.68 -5.27
CA LEU A 123 -8.86 8.01 -6.65
C LEU A 123 -10.27 8.56 -6.74
N LEU A 124 -11.18 8.09 -5.89
CA LEU A 124 -12.52 8.67 -5.82
C LEU A 124 -12.48 10.11 -5.34
N VAL A 125 -11.61 10.41 -4.38
CA VAL A 125 -11.38 11.77 -3.92
C VAL A 125 -10.85 12.64 -5.06
N ALA A 126 -9.88 12.11 -5.82
CA ALA A 126 -9.32 12.82 -6.97
C ALA A 126 -10.41 13.10 -8.03
N LEU A 127 -11.23 12.11 -8.32
CA LEU A 127 -12.33 12.26 -9.28
C LEU A 127 -13.34 13.31 -8.83
N LYS A 128 -13.69 13.30 -7.54
CA LYS A 128 -14.58 14.32 -6.99
C LYS A 128 -13.96 15.70 -7.06
N SER A 129 -12.68 15.82 -6.72
CA SER A 129 -11.95 17.08 -6.80
C SER A 129 -11.93 17.62 -8.22
N PHE A 130 -11.71 16.76 -9.22
CA PHE A 130 -11.76 17.15 -10.62
C PHE A 130 -13.14 17.68 -11.00
N ASN A 131 -14.21 17.00 -10.60
CA ASN A 131 -15.58 17.40 -10.89
C ASN A 131 -15.93 18.74 -10.24
N ASP A 132 -15.44 18.99 -9.03
CA ASP A 132 -15.73 20.23 -8.29
C ASP A 132 -14.93 21.42 -8.81
N HIS A 133 -13.73 21.21 -9.32
CA HIS A 133 -12.78 22.28 -9.65
C HIS A 133 -12.32 22.29 -11.09
N GLY A 134 -12.38 21.16 -11.78
CA GLY A 134 -11.89 21.01 -13.13
C GLY A 134 -12.92 21.24 -14.23
N VAL A 135 -14.19 21.21 -13.88
CA VAL A 135 -15.29 21.43 -14.82
C VAL A 135 -15.96 22.76 -14.49
N PRO A 136 -15.99 23.72 -15.45
CA PRO A 136 -16.71 24.97 -15.21
C PRO A 136 -18.17 24.67 -14.93
N LYS A 137 -18.65 25.12 -13.80
CA LYS A 137 -20.08 25.04 -13.49
C LYS A 137 -20.78 26.08 -14.30
N THR A 138 -21.28 25.67 -15.44
CA THR A 138 -22.15 26.55 -16.22
C THR A 138 -23.50 26.53 -15.55
N GLY A 139 -23.81 27.60 -15.02
CA GLY A 139 -25.05 28.10 -14.55
C GLY A 139 -26.07 27.27 -13.97
#